data_232f0a0b3ab0d228468755f5ec4fdf34
#
_entry.id   232f0a0b3ab0d228468755f5ec4fdf34
#
_cell.length_a   1.000
_cell.length_b   1.000
_cell.length_c   1.000
_cell.angle_alpha   90.00
_cell.angle_beta   90.00
_cell.angle_gamma   90.00
#
_symmetry.space_group_name_H-M   'P 1'
#
loop_
_entity.id
_entity.type
_entity.pdbx_description
1 polymer ?
#
loop_
_entity_poly.entity_id
_entity_poly.type
_entity_poly.pdbx_seq_one_letter_code
_entity_poly.pdbx_strand_id
1 'polypeptide(L)'
;SMAIGDTKTLGKVGIKTILFYLLTTAVAVSVALSVAMLINPGIGVTIENVSTSSVTITEKQPLTQTLLNIIPKNPVESLATADMLPIIVFALFVGILLAKMGNKASTVANFFSQFNDLMMEMTMAVMKAAPIGVFCLIARTFANIGFDAFVPMLKYMGCVILALAIQCFVVYQLLLFLFTRLNPFKFLKKFFPVMNFAFTTATSNATIPLSINTLDKKLGVSKKISSFTIPLGATVNMDGTSIMQGVAVIFVAQIFGITLSPSDLVTVIITATLASIGTSGVPSVGLITLAMVFQSVGVPTEGIALIMGIDRILDMLRTAVNITGDAVCLSLIHISEPT
;
A
#
# COMPACT_ATOMS: atom_id res chain seq x y z
N SER A 1 -20.11 4.56 -11.12
CA SER A 1 -20.97 5.28 -10.14
C SER A 1 -22.35 5.65 -10.69
N MET A 2 -22.52 5.78 -12.00
CA MET A 2 -23.83 6.16 -12.61
C MET A 2 -24.88 5.04 -12.67
N ALA A 3 -24.57 3.80 -12.35
CA ALA A 3 -25.49 2.67 -12.44
C ALA A 3 -26.22 2.31 -11.13
N ILE A 4 -26.03 3.09 -10.05
CA ILE A 4 -26.55 2.74 -8.72
C ILE A 4 -27.55 3.84 -8.30
N GLY A 5 -28.83 3.51 -8.42
CA GLY A 5 -29.95 4.44 -8.18
C GLY A 5 -30.21 4.87 -6.74
N ASP A 6 -29.32 4.55 -5.76
CA ASP A 6 -29.47 4.99 -4.38
C ASP A 6 -28.15 5.51 -3.82
N THR A 7 -27.99 6.84 -3.88
CA THR A 7 -26.81 7.56 -3.38
C THR A 7 -26.62 7.43 -1.86
N LYS A 8 -27.67 7.20 -1.07
CA LYS A 8 -27.59 7.02 0.38
C LYS A 8 -26.97 5.68 0.78
N THR A 9 -27.42 4.60 0.14
CA THR A 9 -26.87 3.25 0.39
C THR A 9 -25.39 3.20 -0.05
N LEU A 10 -25.05 3.81 -1.18
CA LEU A 10 -23.70 3.86 -1.68
C LEU A 10 -22.77 4.65 -0.75
N GLY A 11 -23.23 5.76 -0.18
CA GLY A 11 -22.49 6.54 0.80
C GLY A 11 -22.19 5.76 2.07
N LYS A 12 -23.18 5.00 2.61
CA LYS A 12 -22.99 4.12 3.76
C LYS A 12 -21.97 3.01 3.50
N VAL A 13 -22.10 2.32 2.37
CA VAL A 13 -21.15 1.27 1.95
C VAL A 13 -19.74 1.84 1.81
N GLY A 14 -19.59 3.00 1.17
CA GLY A 14 -18.30 3.64 0.98
C GLY A 14 -17.62 4.00 2.30
N ILE A 15 -18.34 4.61 3.24
CA ILE A 15 -17.79 4.96 4.57
C ILE A 15 -17.38 3.69 5.34
N LYS A 16 -18.23 2.66 5.37
CA LYS A 16 -17.89 1.38 6.04
C LYS A 16 -16.65 0.75 5.42
N THR A 17 -16.55 0.76 4.08
CA THR A 17 -15.40 0.24 3.34
C THR A 17 -14.11 0.97 3.72
N ILE A 18 -14.12 2.31 3.70
CA ILE A 18 -12.94 3.12 4.04
C ILE A 18 -12.53 2.89 5.49
N LEU A 19 -13.47 2.90 6.44
CA LEU A 19 -13.17 2.64 7.85
C LEU A 19 -12.58 1.24 8.06
N PHE A 20 -13.10 0.24 7.36
CA PHE A 20 -12.54 -1.11 7.41
C PHE A 20 -11.11 -1.15 6.88
N TYR A 21 -10.83 -0.53 5.73
CA TYR A 21 -9.50 -0.50 5.16
C TYR A 21 -8.50 0.24 6.05
N LEU A 22 -8.87 1.37 6.65
CA LEU A 22 -8.01 2.08 7.60
C LEU A 22 -7.68 1.23 8.82
N LEU A 23 -8.68 0.50 9.34
CA LEU A 23 -8.47 -0.39 10.48
C LEU A 23 -7.55 -1.56 10.12
N THR A 24 -7.80 -2.24 8.99
CA THR A 24 -6.97 -3.38 8.57
C THR A 24 -5.55 -2.95 8.24
N THR A 25 -5.37 -1.79 7.64
CA THR A 25 -4.04 -1.24 7.35
C THR A 25 -3.28 -0.90 8.64
N ALA A 26 -3.93 -0.27 9.62
CA ALA A 26 -3.30 0.00 10.91
C ALA A 26 -2.88 -1.29 11.65
N VAL A 27 -3.73 -2.33 11.60
CA VAL A 27 -3.40 -3.66 12.13
C VAL A 27 -2.24 -4.28 11.34
N ALA A 28 -2.25 -4.19 10.02
CA ALA A 28 -1.21 -4.73 9.15
C ALA A 28 0.16 -4.11 9.43
N VAL A 29 0.24 -2.77 9.58
CA VAL A 29 1.47 -2.07 9.97
C VAL A 29 1.91 -2.48 11.37
N SER A 30 0.98 -2.61 12.32
CA SER A 30 1.30 -3.05 13.68
C SER A 30 1.89 -4.47 13.72
N VAL A 31 1.34 -5.39 12.94
CA VAL A 31 1.89 -6.74 12.74
C VAL A 31 3.28 -6.66 12.12
N ALA A 32 3.47 -5.84 11.10
CA ALA A 32 4.75 -5.66 10.43
C ALA A 32 5.84 -5.16 11.36
N LEU A 33 5.56 -4.11 12.14
CA LEU A 33 6.46 -3.57 13.15
C LEU A 33 6.81 -4.61 14.21
N SER A 34 5.81 -5.33 14.71
CA SER A 34 6.01 -6.39 15.71
C SER A 34 6.92 -7.50 15.20
N VAL A 35 6.67 -8.01 13.99
CA VAL A 35 7.49 -9.05 13.35
C VAL A 35 8.92 -8.55 13.13
N ALA A 36 9.09 -7.33 12.61
CA ALA A 36 10.40 -6.76 12.35
C ALA A 36 11.22 -6.49 13.64
N MET A 37 10.54 -6.05 14.70
CA MET A 37 11.19 -5.85 16.02
C MET A 37 11.58 -7.18 16.68
N LEU A 38 10.83 -8.25 16.48
CA LEU A 38 11.17 -9.59 16.99
C LEU A 38 12.34 -10.22 16.25
N ILE A 39 12.39 -10.10 14.93
CA ILE A 39 13.41 -10.75 14.08
C ILE A 39 14.67 -9.90 13.96
N ASN A 40 14.54 -8.56 14.08
CA ASN A 40 15.66 -7.61 13.96
C ASN A 40 16.45 -7.79 12.65
N PRO A 41 15.82 -7.58 11.48
CA PRO A 41 16.42 -7.93 10.20
C PRO A 41 17.67 -7.13 9.83
N GLY A 42 17.82 -5.91 10.35
CA GLY A 42 18.95 -5.00 10.06
C GLY A 42 20.16 -5.15 10.98
N ILE A 43 20.05 -5.92 12.06
CA ILE A 43 21.19 -6.10 13.00
C ILE A 43 22.26 -6.98 12.35
N GLY A 44 23.53 -6.52 12.45
CA GLY A 44 24.70 -7.22 11.94
C GLY A 44 25.18 -6.72 10.56
N VAL A 45 24.59 -5.64 10.05
CA VAL A 45 25.13 -4.91 8.89
C VAL A 45 25.96 -3.73 9.42
N THR A 46 27.27 -3.82 9.32
CA THR A 46 28.15 -2.65 9.47
C THR A 46 28.37 -2.04 8.11
N ILE A 47 27.72 -0.92 7.83
CA ILE A 47 27.99 -0.15 6.62
C ILE A 47 29.21 0.75 6.90
N GLU A 48 30.41 0.18 6.86
CA GLU A 48 31.66 0.97 6.96
C GLU A 48 31.90 1.89 5.75
N ASN A 49 31.20 1.66 4.64
CA ASN A 49 31.47 2.32 3.35
C ASN A 49 30.31 3.16 2.76
N VAL A 50 29.17 3.31 3.44
CA VAL A 50 28.26 4.38 3.06
C VAL A 50 28.85 5.66 3.68
N SER A 51 29.50 6.45 2.80
CA SER A 51 30.01 7.77 3.16
C SER A 51 28.93 8.52 3.94
N THR A 52 29.04 8.51 5.27
CA THR A 52 28.14 9.24 6.21
C THR A 52 28.18 10.76 5.97
N SER A 53 29.05 11.21 5.08
CA SER A 53 29.23 12.61 4.71
C SER A 53 28.12 13.21 3.84
N SER A 54 27.14 12.43 3.38
CA SER A 54 26.00 12.93 2.57
C SER A 54 24.63 12.48 3.07
N VAL A 55 24.56 11.78 4.20
CA VAL A 55 23.25 11.39 4.77
C VAL A 55 22.67 12.60 5.48
N THR A 56 21.76 13.28 4.86
CA THR A 56 20.96 14.33 5.48
C THR A 56 19.95 13.65 6.41
N ILE A 57 20.28 13.59 7.71
CA ILE A 57 19.30 13.21 8.72
C ILE A 57 18.24 14.31 8.70
N THR A 58 17.09 13.99 8.11
CA THR A 58 15.94 14.91 8.07
C THR A 58 15.47 15.11 9.51
N GLU A 59 15.36 16.37 9.96
CA GLU A 59 14.82 16.65 11.29
C GLU A 59 13.43 16.02 11.43
N LYS A 60 13.23 15.29 12.54
CA LYS A 60 11.94 14.65 12.86
C LYS A 60 10.87 15.73 12.95
N GLN A 61 9.87 15.67 12.07
CA GLN A 61 8.72 16.55 12.18
C GLN A 61 7.78 16.04 13.28
N PRO A 62 7.35 16.89 14.22
CA PRO A 62 6.35 16.48 15.21
C PRO A 62 5.06 16.07 14.52
N LEU A 63 4.40 15.04 15.03
CA LEU A 63 3.19 14.44 14.46
C LEU A 63 2.08 15.48 14.22
N THR A 64 1.98 16.48 15.12
CA THR A 64 1.08 17.63 14.97
C THR A 64 1.37 18.44 13.70
N GLN A 65 2.65 18.60 13.35
CA GLN A 65 3.04 19.35 12.17
C GLN A 65 2.77 18.57 10.88
N THR A 66 2.97 17.26 10.92
CA THR A 66 2.61 16.35 9.83
C THR A 66 1.10 16.38 9.58
N LEU A 67 0.28 16.35 10.64
CA LEU A 67 -1.18 16.44 10.51
C LEU A 67 -1.66 17.82 10.02
N LEU A 68 -1.02 18.89 10.44
CA LEU A 68 -1.35 20.24 9.97
C LEU A 68 -0.97 20.46 8.49
N ASN A 69 0.13 19.84 8.06
CA ASN A 69 0.60 19.91 6.67
C ASN A 69 -0.19 19.01 5.71
N ILE A 70 -1.13 18.20 6.20
CA ILE A 70 -2.04 17.40 5.35
C ILE A 70 -2.81 18.26 4.37
N ILE A 71 -3.21 19.47 4.77
CA ILE A 71 -3.94 20.40 3.90
C ILE A 71 -2.91 21.30 3.22
N PRO A 72 -2.77 21.21 1.88
CA PRO A 72 -1.80 22.02 1.16
C PRO A 72 -2.14 23.51 1.23
N LYS A 73 -1.16 24.34 1.60
CA LYS A 73 -1.26 25.78 1.47
C LYS A 73 -1.29 26.20 -0.01
N ASN A 74 -0.52 25.50 -0.83
CA ASN A 74 -0.44 25.65 -2.27
C ASN A 74 -0.35 24.27 -2.94
N PRO A 75 -1.41 23.78 -3.60
CA PRO A 75 -1.39 22.45 -4.24
C PRO A 75 -0.34 22.33 -5.35
N VAL A 76 -0.03 23.43 -6.06
CA VAL A 76 0.96 23.41 -7.14
C VAL A 76 2.38 23.26 -6.57
N GLU A 77 2.66 23.90 -5.45
CA GLU A 77 3.92 23.76 -4.72
C GLU A 77 4.09 22.31 -4.24
N SER A 78 3.06 21.70 -3.64
CA SER A 78 3.09 20.31 -3.21
C SER A 78 3.37 19.34 -4.37
N LEU A 79 2.79 19.62 -5.55
CA LEU A 79 3.07 18.84 -6.77
C LEU A 79 4.52 19.04 -7.24
N ALA A 80 5.06 20.25 -7.17
CA ALA A 80 6.44 20.55 -7.61
C ALA A 80 7.49 19.95 -6.65
N THR A 81 7.20 19.92 -5.35
CA THR A 81 8.08 19.34 -4.31
C THR A 81 7.87 17.86 -4.08
N ALA A 82 6.88 17.25 -4.77
CA ALA A 82 6.46 15.86 -4.59
C ALA A 82 6.07 15.53 -3.14
N ASP A 83 5.43 16.48 -2.44
CA ASP A 83 4.89 16.25 -1.11
C ASP A 83 3.58 15.47 -1.21
N MET A 84 3.67 14.15 -1.01
CA MET A 84 2.62 13.20 -1.38
C MET A 84 1.35 13.35 -0.55
N LEU A 85 1.47 13.62 0.76
CA LEU A 85 0.30 13.65 1.65
C LEU A 85 -0.67 14.79 1.31
N PRO A 86 -0.23 16.04 1.16
CA PRO A 86 -1.07 17.15 0.67
C PRO A 86 -1.63 16.90 -0.74
N ILE A 87 -0.85 16.28 -1.64
CA ILE A 87 -1.30 15.95 -3.00
C ILE A 87 -2.50 14.99 -2.93
N ILE A 88 -2.40 13.92 -2.12
CA ILE A 88 -3.47 12.94 -1.95
C ILE A 88 -4.75 13.60 -1.43
N VAL A 89 -4.64 14.42 -0.38
CA VAL A 89 -5.80 15.11 0.21
C VAL A 89 -6.44 16.08 -0.77
N PHE A 90 -5.63 16.84 -1.51
CA PHE A 90 -6.13 17.72 -2.55
C PHE A 90 -6.84 16.93 -3.66
N ALA A 91 -6.25 15.83 -4.14
CA ALA A 91 -6.87 14.99 -5.16
C ALA A 91 -8.19 14.36 -4.69
N LEU A 92 -8.27 13.91 -3.43
CA LEU A 92 -9.51 13.42 -2.84
C LEU A 92 -10.58 14.51 -2.79
N PHE A 93 -10.21 15.71 -2.36
CA PHE A 93 -11.15 16.85 -2.30
C PHE A 93 -11.69 17.20 -3.70
N VAL A 94 -10.82 17.32 -4.70
CA VAL A 94 -11.21 17.55 -6.10
C VAL A 94 -12.11 16.42 -6.61
N GLY A 95 -11.75 15.15 -6.35
CA GLY A 95 -12.53 13.99 -6.77
C GLY A 95 -13.94 13.98 -6.17
N ILE A 96 -14.08 14.29 -4.90
CA ILE A 96 -15.38 14.41 -4.22
C ILE A 96 -16.24 15.53 -4.85
N LEU A 97 -15.65 16.68 -5.14
CA LEU A 97 -16.36 17.79 -5.78
C LEU A 97 -16.80 17.44 -7.21
N LEU A 98 -15.93 16.81 -8.00
CA LEU A 98 -16.26 16.34 -9.35
C LEU A 98 -17.43 15.34 -9.31
N ALA A 99 -17.39 14.39 -8.37
CA ALA A 99 -18.47 13.43 -8.19
C ALA A 99 -19.79 14.12 -7.80
N LYS A 100 -19.74 15.15 -6.94
CA LYS A 100 -20.92 15.95 -6.54
C LYS A 100 -21.48 16.80 -7.68
N MET A 101 -20.63 17.35 -8.54
CA MET A 101 -21.03 18.14 -9.69
C MET A 101 -21.64 17.31 -10.84
N GLY A 102 -21.29 16.03 -10.91
CA GLY A 102 -21.81 15.08 -11.91
C GLY A 102 -21.60 15.57 -13.34
N ASN A 103 -22.65 15.59 -14.14
CA ASN A 103 -22.56 15.94 -15.57
C ASN A 103 -22.03 17.37 -15.84
N LYS A 104 -22.18 18.30 -14.87
CA LYS A 104 -21.66 19.67 -15.02
C LYS A 104 -20.15 19.75 -15.08
N ALA A 105 -19.45 18.75 -14.54
CA ALA A 105 -18.01 18.67 -14.53
C ALA A 105 -17.46 17.54 -15.44
N SER A 106 -18.25 17.03 -16.36
CA SER A 106 -17.89 15.87 -17.21
C SER A 106 -16.59 16.08 -17.99
N THR A 107 -16.36 17.28 -18.52
CA THR A 107 -15.13 17.61 -19.26
C THR A 107 -13.89 17.48 -18.39
N VAL A 108 -13.95 18.02 -17.16
CA VAL A 108 -12.83 17.94 -16.21
C VAL A 108 -12.62 16.50 -15.72
N ALA A 109 -13.70 15.79 -15.44
CA ALA A 109 -13.63 14.38 -15.04
C ALA A 109 -13.04 13.50 -16.15
N ASN A 110 -13.42 13.72 -17.41
CA ASN A 110 -12.84 13.03 -18.57
C ASN A 110 -11.38 13.38 -18.77
N PHE A 111 -10.99 14.65 -18.58
CA PHE A 111 -9.59 15.05 -18.62
C PHE A 111 -8.74 14.27 -17.62
N PHE A 112 -9.14 14.22 -16.36
CA PHE A 112 -8.40 13.46 -15.34
C PHE A 112 -8.40 11.96 -15.63
N SER A 113 -9.49 11.38 -16.17
CA SER A 113 -9.53 9.99 -16.57
C SER A 113 -8.52 9.69 -17.67
N GLN A 114 -8.52 10.48 -18.74
CA GLN A 114 -7.58 10.32 -19.86
C GLN A 114 -6.13 10.59 -19.44
N PHE A 115 -5.92 11.58 -18.56
CA PHE A 115 -4.60 11.87 -18.00
C PHE A 115 -4.08 10.70 -17.16
N ASN A 116 -4.95 10.08 -16.35
CA ASN A 116 -4.62 8.85 -15.62
C ASN A 116 -4.19 7.72 -16.57
N ASP A 117 -4.95 7.49 -17.65
CA ASP A 117 -4.62 6.46 -18.63
C ASP A 117 -3.26 6.73 -19.29
N LEU A 118 -2.97 7.99 -19.64
CA LEU A 118 -1.67 8.40 -20.16
C LEU A 118 -0.53 8.13 -19.15
N MET A 119 -0.72 8.50 -17.89
CA MET A 119 0.28 8.27 -16.84
C MET A 119 0.50 6.78 -16.58
N MET A 120 -0.55 5.95 -16.68
CA MET A 120 -0.42 4.49 -16.60
C MET A 120 0.40 3.92 -17.75
N GLU A 121 0.15 4.34 -18.99
CA GLU A 121 0.95 3.92 -20.16
C GLU A 121 2.41 4.36 -20.04
N MET A 122 2.67 5.58 -19.58
CA MET A 122 4.03 6.07 -19.30
C MET A 122 4.73 5.20 -18.26
N THR A 123 4.04 4.87 -17.16
CA THR A 123 4.56 3.98 -16.12
C THR A 123 4.90 2.61 -16.69
N MET A 124 3.99 2.02 -17.47
CA MET A 124 4.22 0.71 -18.09
C MET A 124 5.39 0.74 -19.11
N ALA A 125 5.57 1.85 -19.82
CA ALA A 125 6.72 2.03 -20.73
C ALA A 125 8.04 2.05 -19.95
N VAL A 126 8.11 2.80 -18.84
CA VAL A 126 9.30 2.84 -17.96
C VAL A 126 9.56 1.47 -17.33
N MET A 127 8.50 0.76 -16.91
CA MET A 127 8.61 -0.57 -16.30
C MET A 127 9.18 -1.64 -17.25
N LYS A 128 9.18 -1.43 -18.57
CA LYS A 128 9.89 -2.31 -19.51
C LYS A 128 11.41 -2.29 -19.27
N ALA A 129 11.95 -1.16 -18.79
CA ALA A 129 13.37 -1.05 -18.43
C ALA A 129 13.68 -1.53 -17.00
N ALA A 130 12.67 -1.85 -16.19
CA ALA A 130 12.84 -2.25 -14.80
C ALA A 130 13.81 -3.42 -14.59
N PRO A 131 13.82 -4.50 -15.41
CA PRO A 131 14.77 -5.60 -15.21
C PRO A 131 16.23 -5.16 -15.26
N ILE A 132 16.56 -4.21 -16.16
CA ILE A 132 17.91 -3.66 -16.30
C ILE A 132 18.23 -2.79 -15.07
N GLY A 133 17.31 -1.91 -14.68
CA GLY A 133 17.46 -1.05 -13.51
C GLY A 133 17.65 -1.85 -12.21
N VAL A 134 16.82 -2.88 -12.00
CA VAL A 134 16.92 -3.79 -10.85
C VAL A 134 18.27 -4.52 -10.82
N PHE A 135 18.71 -5.06 -11.96
CA PHE A 135 20.03 -5.69 -12.07
C PHE A 135 21.16 -4.73 -11.68
N CYS A 136 21.15 -3.52 -12.23
CA CYS A 136 22.17 -2.50 -11.92
C CYS A 136 22.16 -2.11 -10.43
N LEU A 137 20.98 -1.95 -9.83
CA LEU A 137 20.84 -1.62 -8.41
C LEU A 137 21.36 -2.74 -7.52
N ILE A 138 20.99 -4.00 -7.80
CA ILE A 138 21.48 -5.17 -7.07
C ILE A 138 23.00 -5.27 -7.22
N ALA A 139 23.52 -5.18 -8.45
CA ALA A 139 24.97 -5.24 -8.71
C ALA A 139 25.72 -4.14 -7.94
N ARG A 140 25.21 -2.89 -7.95
CA ARG A 140 25.77 -1.78 -7.20
C ARG A 140 25.76 -2.03 -5.69
N THR A 141 24.66 -2.56 -5.16
CA THR A 141 24.54 -2.88 -3.72
C THR A 141 25.57 -3.93 -3.31
N PHE A 142 25.69 -5.01 -4.07
CA PHE A 142 26.68 -6.05 -3.79
C PHE A 142 28.13 -5.58 -4.00
N ALA A 143 28.38 -4.70 -4.97
CA ALA A 143 29.70 -4.13 -5.20
C ALA A 143 30.14 -3.22 -4.03
N ASN A 144 29.19 -2.50 -3.41
CA ASN A 144 29.50 -1.54 -2.33
C ASN A 144 29.55 -2.18 -0.94
N ILE A 145 28.65 -3.15 -0.67
CA ILE A 145 28.47 -3.73 0.69
C ILE A 145 29.05 -5.15 0.76
N GLY A 146 29.29 -5.79 -0.41
CA GLY A 146 29.74 -7.17 -0.47
C GLY A 146 28.60 -8.18 -0.22
N PHE A 147 28.99 -9.45 -0.08
CA PHE A 147 28.05 -10.55 0.18
C PHE A 147 27.45 -10.48 1.60
N ASP A 148 28.02 -9.68 2.50
CA ASP A 148 27.51 -9.51 3.87
C ASP A 148 26.12 -8.85 3.91
N ALA A 149 25.76 -8.09 2.87
CA ALA A 149 24.43 -7.54 2.70
C ALA A 149 23.36 -8.61 2.40
N PHE A 150 23.75 -9.79 1.93
CA PHE A 150 22.81 -10.81 1.46
C PHE A 150 21.94 -11.37 2.59
N VAL A 151 22.55 -11.70 3.72
CA VAL A 151 21.83 -12.28 4.87
C VAL A 151 20.79 -11.30 5.45
N PRO A 152 21.10 -10.02 5.69
CA PRO A 152 20.11 -9.04 6.14
C PRO A 152 18.97 -8.81 5.13
N MET A 153 19.28 -8.78 3.84
CA MET A 153 18.25 -8.65 2.80
C MET A 153 17.30 -9.87 2.79
N LEU A 154 17.83 -11.08 2.98
CA LEU A 154 17.00 -12.29 3.14
C LEU A 154 16.17 -12.24 4.42
N LYS A 155 16.72 -11.76 5.53
CA LYS A 155 15.97 -11.56 6.78
C LYS A 155 14.85 -10.55 6.58
N TYR A 156 15.12 -9.42 5.90
CA TYR A 156 14.11 -8.45 5.54
C TYR A 156 12.98 -9.06 4.70
N MET A 157 13.34 -9.79 3.64
CA MET A 157 12.36 -10.52 2.80
C MET A 157 11.53 -11.48 3.65
N GLY A 158 12.18 -12.26 4.51
CA GLY A 158 11.52 -13.20 5.41
C GLY A 158 10.53 -12.50 6.35
N CYS A 159 10.90 -11.34 6.92
CA CYS A 159 10.02 -10.54 7.75
C CYS A 159 8.78 -10.06 6.98
N VAL A 160 8.97 -9.53 5.77
CA VAL A 160 7.86 -9.07 4.94
C VAL A 160 6.94 -10.23 4.58
N ILE A 161 7.49 -11.36 4.12
CA ILE A 161 6.71 -12.55 3.76
C ILE A 161 5.94 -13.09 4.96
N LEU A 162 6.57 -13.16 6.13
CA LEU A 162 5.93 -13.62 7.37
C LEU A 162 4.78 -12.68 7.77
N ALA A 163 5.00 -11.37 7.75
CA ALA A 163 3.97 -10.40 8.10
C ALA A 163 2.79 -10.44 7.09
N LEU A 164 3.08 -10.58 5.79
CA LEU A 164 2.07 -10.79 4.74
C LEU A 164 1.27 -12.09 4.97
N ALA A 165 1.94 -13.17 5.35
CA ALA A 165 1.30 -14.44 5.65
C ALA A 165 0.38 -14.32 6.89
N ILE A 166 0.82 -13.66 7.95
CA ILE A 166 0.01 -13.40 9.14
C ILE A 166 -1.23 -12.56 8.76
N GLN A 167 -1.06 -11.50 7.98
CA GLN A 167 -2.18 -10.68 7.54
C GLN A 167 -3.18 -11.47 6.71
N CYS A 168 -2.70 -12.24 5.73
CA CYS A 168 -3.55 -12.98 4.79
C CYS A 168 -4.26 -14.17 5.44
N PHE A 169 -3.52 -15.00 6.21
CA PHE A 169 -4.01 -16.28 6.70
C PHE A 169 -4.51 -16.24 8.15
N VAL A 170 -4.13 -15.22 8.92
CA VAL A 170 -4.61 -15.07 10.31
C VAL A 170 -5.57 -13.90 10.40
N VAL A 171 -5.13 -12.67 10.15
CA VAL A 171 -5.93 -11.46 10.39
C VAL A 171 -7.18 -11.45 9.52
N TYR A 172 -7.04 -11.57 8.20
CA TYR A 172 -8.17 -11.55 7.29
C TYR A 172 -9.13 -12.72 7.50
N GLN A 173 -8.61 -13.91 7.77
CA GLN A 173 -9.44 -15.08 7.99
C GLN A 173 -10.16 -15.04 9.33
N LEU A 174 -9.52 -14.48 10.36
CA LEU A 174 -10.16 -14.23 11.65
C LEU A 174 -11.30 -13.22 11.52
N LEU A 175 -11.07 -12.10 10.84
CA LEU A 175 -12.10 -11.10 10.58
C LEU A 175 -13.26 -11.70 9.78
N LEU A 176 -12.96 -12.46 8.71
CA LEU A 176 -13.98 -13.14 7.92
C LEU A 176 -14.81 -14.07 8.80
N PHE A 177 -14.17 -14.93 9.59
CA PHE A 177 -14.86 -15.89 10.45
C PHE A 177 -15.71 -15.21 11.54
N LEU A 178 -15.15 -14.23 12.25
CA LEU A 178 -15.83 -13.54 13.34
C LEU A 178 -17.10 -12.81 12.89
N PHE A 179 -17.01 -12.12 11.77
CA PHE A 179 -18.12 -11.26 11.30
C PHE A 179 -19.09 -11.94 10.36
N THR A 180 -18.63 -12.95 9.58
CA THR A 180 -19.49 -13.59 8.58
C THR A 180 -19.81 -15.04 8.87
N ARG A 181 -19.06 -15.67 9.77
CA ARG A 181 -19.10 -17.12 10.03
C ARG A 181 -18.85 -17.99 8.79
N LEU A 182 -18.35 -17.41 7.71
CA LEU A 182 -17.93 -18.15 6.53
C LEU A 182 -16.69 -18.98 6.83
N ASN A 183 -16.58 -20.14 6.16
CA ASN A 183 -15.40 -20.99 6.31
C ASN A 183 -14.20 -20.37 5.58
N PRO A 184 -13.12 -19.99 6.30
CA PRO A 184 -11.94 -19.34 5.73
C PRO A 184 -11.27 -20.15 4.63
N PHE A 185 -11.15 -21.47 4.79
CA PHE A 185 -10.51 -22.34 3.80
C PHE A 185 -11.31 -22.42 2.51
N LYS A 186 -12.65 -22.47 2.60
CA LYS A 186 -13.52 -22.46 1.41
C LYS A 186 -13.43 -21.13 0.68
N PHE A 187 -13.33 -20.02 1.42
CA PHE A 187 -13.13 -18.69 0.85
C PHE A 187 -11.80 -18.61 0.09
N LEU A 188 -10.67 -18.94 0.74
CA LEU A 188 -9.36 -18.92 0.12
C LEU A 188 -9.30 -19.83 -1.13
N LYS A 189 -9.83 -21.04 -1.05
CA LYS A 189 -9.85 -21.97 -2.19
C LYS A 189 -10.61 -21.39 -3.40
N LYS A 190 -11.73 -20.72 -3.17
CA LYS A 190 -12.52 -20.09 -4.23
C LYS A 190 -11.85 -18.83 -4.80
N PHE A 191 -11.15 -18.07 -3.96
CA PHE A 191 -10.51 -16.81 -4.33
C PHE A 191 -9.06 -16.99 -4.83
N PHE A 192 -8.45 -18.13 -4.59
CA PHE A 192 -7.07 -18.45 -4.99
C PHE A 192 -6.72 -18.13 -6.46
N PRO A 193 -7.58 -18.39 -7.47
CA PRO A 193 -7.27 -18.01 -8.85
C PRO A 193 -7.07 -16.51 -9.04
N VAL A 194 -7.79 -15.67 -8.28
CA VAL A 194 -7.64 -14.21 -8.30
C VAL A 194 -6.32 -13.81 -7.65
N MET A 195 -6.00 -14.42 -6.49
CA MET A 195 -4.72 -14.20 -5.81
C MET A 195 -3.52 -14.54 -6.71
N ASN A 196 -3.60 -15.67 -7.42
CA ASN A 196 -2.54 -16.08 -8.35
C ASN A 196 -2.41 -15.12 -9.54
N PHE A 197 -3.52 -14.64 -10.08
CA PHE A 197 -3.51 -13.64 -11.15
C PHE A 197 -2.91 -12.31 -10.66
N ALA A 198 -3.27 -11.85 -9.46
CA ALA A 198 -2.68 -10.66 -8.85
C ALA A 198 -1.17 -10.81 -8.60
N PHE A 199 -0.75 -11.97 -8.11
CA PHE A 199 0.66 -12.29 -7.92
C PHE A 199 1.43 -12.19 -9.23
N THR A 200 0.92 -12.75 -10.32
CA THR A 200 1.63 -12.76 -11.62
C THR A 200 1.67 -11.38 -12.27
N THR A 201 0.63 -10.59 -12.12
CA THR A 201 0.54 -9.26 -12.75
C THR A 201 1.15 -8.14 -11.90
N ALA A 202 1.21 -8.33 -10.57
CA ALA A 202 1.62 -7.33 -9.58
C ALA A 202 0.86 -5.99 -9.74
N THR A 203 -0.42 -6.06 -10.14
CA THR A 203 -1.27 -4.87 -10.25
C THR A 203 -2.70 -5.18 -9.81
N SER A 204 -3.18 -4.47 -8.79
CA SER A 204 -4.55 -4.59 -8.29
C SER A 204 -5.56 -4.19 -9.35
N ASN A 205 -5.25 -3.18 -10.17
CA ASN A 205 -6.15 -2.69 -11.22
C ASN A 205 -6.47 -3.75 -12.28
N ALA A 206 -5.48 -4.55 -12.71
CA ALA A 206 -5.70 -5.62 -13.67
C ALA A 206 -6.57 -6.76 -13.10
N THR A 207 -6.63 -6.93 -11.78
CA THR A 207 -7.42 -7.98 -11.13
C THR A 207 -8.88 -7.61 -10.93
N ILE A 208 -9.26 -6.34 -11.06
CA ILE A 208 -10.62 -5.85 -10.79
C ILE A 208 -11.69 -6.70 -11.48
N PRO A 209 -11.66 -6.94 -12.81
CA PRO A 209 -12.71 -7.70 -13.49
C PRO A 209 -12.82 -9.14 -13.00
N LEU A 210 -11.65 -9.79 -12.75
CA LEU A 210 -11.60 -11.16 -12.28
C LEU A 210 -12.11 -11.28 -10.84
N SER A 211 -11.77 -10.30 -9.98
CA SER A 211 -12.24 -10.21 -8.60
C SER A 211 -13.76 -10.10 -8.55
N ILE A 212 -14.34 -9.15 -9.30
CA ILE A 212 -15.80 -8.94 -9.37
C ILE A 212 -16.51 -10.20 -9.85
N ASN A 213 -16.03 -10.83 -10.92
CA ASN A 213 -16.64 -12.04 -11.46
C ASN A 213 -16.56 -13.24 -10.49
N THR A 214 -15.44 -13.38 -9.77
CA THR A 214 -15.27 -14.47 -8.80
C THR A 214 -16.14 -14.26 -7.56
N LEU A 215 -16.23 -13.04 -7.07
CA LEU A 215 -17.07 -12.67 -5.93
C LEU A 215 -18.54 -12.88 -6.22
N ASP A 216 -19.01 -12.47 -7.40
CA ASP A 216 -20.39 -12.66 -7.84
C ASP A 216 -20.71 -14.15 -8.03
N LYS A 217 -19.98 -14.85 -8.91
CA LYS A 217 -20.32 -16.22 -9.32
C LYS A 217 -19.99 -17.31 -8.31
N LYS A 218 -18.89 -17.15 -7.54
CA LYS A 218 -18.41 -18.21 -6.64
C LYS A 218 -18.69 -17.94 -5.16
N LEU A 219 -18.82 -16.67 -4.78
CA LEU A 219 -19.00 -16.25 -3.39
C LEU A 219 -20.39 -15.65 -3.13
N GLY A 220 -21.19 -15.42 -4.17
CA GLY A 220 -22.57 -14.94 -4.07
C GLY A 220 -22.68 -13.47 -3.61
N VAL A 221 -21.63 -12.69 -3.82
CA VAL A 221 -21.62 -11.28 -3.44
C VAL A 221 -22.24 -10.43 -4.55
N SER A 222 -23.15 -9.53 -4.20
CA SER A 222 -23.84 -8.66 -5.15
C SER A 222 -22.87 -7.94 -6.10
N LYS A 223 -23.06 -8.12 -7.41
CA LYS A 223 -22.28 -7.44 -8.44
C LYS A 223 -22.36 -5.92 -8.33
N LYS A 224 -23.50 -5.40 -7.89
CA LYS A 224 -23.74 -3.97 -7.68
C LYS A 224 -22.76 -3.39 -6.64
N ILE A 225 -22.58 -4.07 -5.51
CA ILE A 225 -21.66 -3.65 -4.43
C ILE A 225 -20.22 -3.88 -4.87
N SER A 226 -19.90 -5.03 -5.46
CA SER A 226 -18.53 -5.37 -5.86
C SER A 226 -17.97 -4.45 -6.94
N SER A 227 -18.82 -4.01 -7.90
CA SER A 227 -18.39 -3.06 -8.94
C SER A 227 -18.04 -1.66 -8.40
N PHE A 228 -18.45 -1.32 -7.19
CA PHE A 228 -18.07 -0.09 -6.51
C PHE A 228 -16.89 -0.31 -5.55
N THR A 229 -16.98 -1.35 -4.72
CA THR A 229 -16.03 -1.56 -3.61
C THR A 229 -14.67 -2.07 -4.09
N ILE A 230 -14.61 -2.96 -5.09
CA ILE A 230 -13.34 -3.50 -5.58
C ILE A 230 -12.46 -2.44 -6.25
N PRO A 231 -12.96 -1.57 -7.15
CA PRO A 231 -12.14 -0.45 -7.64
C PRO A 231 -11.70 0.53 -6.56
N LEU A 232 -12.54 0.75 -5.54
CA LEU A 232 -12.16 1.58 -4.38
C LEU A 232 -11.03 0.92 -3.58
N GLY A 233 -11.12 -0.39 -3.31
CA GLY A 233 -10.09 -1.17 -2.63
C GLY A 233 -8.76 -1.17 -3.37
N ALA A 234 -8.79 -1.34 -4.69
CA ALA A 234 -7.58 -1.31 -5.52
C ALA A 234 -6.75 -0.01 -5.41
N THR A 235 -7.32 1.06 -4.83
CA THR A 235 -6.66 2.35 -4.63
C THR A 235 -6.51 2.76 -3.16
N VAL A 236 -7.28 2.18 -2.25
CA VAL A 236 -7.30 2.57 -0.83
C VAL A 236 -6.75 1.47 0.07
N ASN A 237 -6.99 0.21 -0.27
CA ASN A 237 -6.58 -0.93 0.54
C ASN A 237 -5.19 -1.44 0.13
N MET A 238 -4.17 -0.90 0.74
CA MET A 238 -2.77 -1.24 0.45
C MET A 238 -2.07 -1.85 1.67
N ASP A 239 -2.76 -2.78 2.38
CA ASP A 239 -2.26 -3.43 3.59
C ASP A 239 -0.89 -4.08 3.37
N GLY A 240 -0.71 -4.82 2.26
CA GLY A 240 0.56 -5.45 1.92
C GLY A 240 1.68 -4.43 1.67
N THR A 241 1.36 -3.28 1.05
CA THR A 241 2.32 -2.20 0.85
C THR A 241 2.70 -1.55 2.17
N SER A 242 1.74 -1.31 3.04
CA SER A 242 1.97 -0.74 4.37
C SER A 242 2.75 -1.70 5.29
N ILE A 243 2.59 -3.02 5.14
CA ILE A 243 3.43 -4.03 5.80
C ILE A 243 4.89 -3.86 5.38
N MET A 244 5.14 -3.76 4.09
CA MET A 244 6.50 -3.52 3.59
C MET A 244 7.10 -2.23 4.17
N GLN A 245 6.32 -1.16 4.22
CA GLN A 245 6.76 0.12 4.78
C GLN A 245 7.12 -0.01 6.26
N GLY A 246 6.30 -0.70 7.07
CA GLY A 246 6.58 -0.94 8.48
C GLY A 246 7.86 -1.74 8.70
N VAL A 247 8.06 -2.85 7.97
CA VAL A 247 9.28 -3.65 8.05
C VAL A 247 10.50 -2.86 7.57
N ALA A 248 10.35 -2.08 6.50
CA ALA A 248 11.42 -1.29 5.92
C ALA A 248 11.93 -0.20 6.87
N VAL A 249 11.04 0.46 7.60
CA VAL A 249 11.41 1.46 8.62
C VAL A 249 12.31 0.83 9.68
N ILE A 250 11.91 -0.31 10.25
CA ILE A 250 12.72 -1.00 11.27
C ILE A 250 14.05 -1.46 10.69
N PHE A 251 14.02 -2.07 9.48
CA PHE A 251 15.22 -2.57 8.81
C PHE A 251 16.24 -1.47 8.56
N VAL A 252 15.83 -0.36 7.96
CA VAL A 252 16.73 0.74 7.63
C VAL A 252 17.16 1.50 8.90
N ALA A 253 16.28 1.71 9.88
CA ALA A 253 16.65 2.31 11.15
C ALA A 253 17.76 1.50 11.85
N GLN A 254 17.66 0.17 11.87
CA GLN A 254 18.67 -0.71 12.45
C GLN A 254 20.02 -0.64 11.70
N ILE A 255 20.00 -0.58 10.37
CA ILE A 255 21.20 -0.45 9.54
C ILE A 255 21.94 0.87 9.82
N PHE A 256 21.18 1.97 9.96
CA PHE A 256 21.75 3.29 10.23
C PHE A 256 21.96 3.59 11.73
N GLY A 257 21.70 2.61 12.61
CA GLY A 257 21.86 2.78 14.06
C GLY A 257 20.87 3.76 14.69
N ILE A 258 19.74 3.99 14.05
CA ILE A 258 18.70 4.91 14.53
C ILE A 258 17.77 4.15 15.48
N THR A 259 17.65 4.64 16.71
CA THR A 259 16.71 4.11 17.70
C THR A 259 15.34 4.76 17.51
N LEU A 260 14.32 3.95 17.27
CA LEU A 260 12.95 4.42 17.16
C LEU A 260 12.27 4.38 18.54
N SER A 261 11.66 5.48 18.94
CA SER A 261 10.85 5.57 20.15
C SER A 261 9.45 4.99 19.93
N PRO A 262 8.68 4.64 20.97
CA PRO A 262 7.30 4.22 20.83
C PRO A 262 6.43 5.25 20.08
N SER A 263 6.69 6.54 20.24
CA SER A 263 6.02 7.60 19.48
C SER A 263 6.32 7.55 17.98
N ASP A 264 7.56 7.20 17.61
CA ASP A 264 7.95 7.03 16.21
C ASP A 264 7.18 5.85 15.58
N LEU A 265 7.00 4.74 16.33
CA LEU A 265 6.22 3.58 15.85
C LEU A 265 4.75 3.95 15.61
N VAL A 266 4.15 4.73 16.50
CA VAL A 266 2.79 5.25 16.30
C VAL A 266 2.74 6.17 15.06
N THR A 267 3.75 7.01 14.87
CA THR A 267 3.87 7.86 13.67
C THR A 267 3.94 7.02 12.41
N VAL A 268 4.71 5.93 12.40
CA VAL A 268 4.76 4.99 11.26
C VAL A 268 3.40 4.39 10.96
N ILE A 269 2.66 3.93 11.99
CA ILE A 269 1.32 3.36 11.81
C ILE A 269 0.39 4.39 11.15
N ILE A 270 0.37 5.62 11.64
CA ILE A 270 -0.50 6.67 11.12
C ILE A 270 -0.08 7.06 9.70
N THR A 271 1.20 7.32 9.45
CA THR A 271 1.68 7.78 8.14
C THR A 271 1.57 6.70 7.07
N ALA A 272 1.89 5.44 7.38
CA ALA A 272 1.71 4.33 6.44
C ALA A 272 0.22 4.07 6.13
N THR A 273 -0.66 4.19 7.14
CA THR A 273 -2.12 4.06 6.94
C THR A 273 -2.66 5.20 6.06
N LEU A 274 -2.21 6.43 6.26
CA LEU A 274 -2.60 7.55 5.40
C LEU A 274 -2.00 7.42 3.99
N ALA A 275 -0.77 6.95 3.88
CA ALA A 275 -0.11 6.69 2.59
C ALA A 275 -0.85 5.64 1.76
N SER A 276 -1.49 4.65 2.41
CA SER A 276 -2.25 3.62 1.72
C SER A 276 -3.41 4.19 0.89
N ILE A 277 -4.05 5.28 1.36
CA ILE A 277 -5.24 5.88 0.71
C ILE A 277 -4.93 6.44 -0.69
N GLY A 278 -3.72 6.79 -0.98
CA GLY A 278 -3.36 7.40 -2.27
C GLY A 278 -2.41 6.58 -3.13
N THR A 279 -2.08 5.38 -2.66
CA THR A 279 -1.19 4.50 -3.41
C THR A 279 -1.96 3.85 -4.56
N SER A 280 -1.57 4.14 -5.78
CA SER A 280 -2.18 3.53 -6.97
C SER A 280 -1.87 2.03 -7.07
N GLY A 281 -2.82 1.23 -7.57
CA GLY A 281 -2.65 -0.21 -7.78
C GLY A 281 -1.75 -0.59 -8.96
N VAL A 282 -0.62 0.14 -9.13
CA VAL A 282 0.42 -0.12 -10.14
C VAL A 282 1.70 -0.62 -9.47
N PRO A 283 2.53 -1.39 -10.21
CA PRO A 283 3.74 -1.98 -9.65
C PRO A 283 4.70 -0.96 -9.06
N SER A 284 5.32 -1.31 -7.92
CA SER A 284 6.39 -0.57 -7.22
C SER A 284 6.06 0.85 -6.74
N VAL A 285 4.81 1.29 -6.78
CA VAL A 285 4.39 2.62 -6.27
C VAL A 285 4.60 2.74 -4.75
N GLY A 286 4.55 1.62 -4.03
CA GLY A 286 4.80 1.57 -2.59
C GLY A 286 6.17 2.14 -2.17
N LEU A 287 7.18 2.11 -3.04
CA LEU A 287 8.50 2.69 -2.76
C LEU A 287 8.48 4.23 -2.73
N ILE A 288 7.59 4.87 -3.50
CA ILE A 288 7.43 6.33 -3.50
C ILE A 288 6.84 6.78 -2.16
N THR A 289 5.78 6.11 -1.72
CA THR A 289 5.13 6.42 -0.44
C THR A 289 5.98 6.01 0.77
N LEU A 290 6.91 5.06 0.60
CA LEU A 290 7.88 4.68 1.63
C LEU A 290 8.81 5.85 2.02
N ALA A 291 9.22 6.69 1.06
CA ALA A 291 10.04 7.86 1.33
C ALA A 291 9.35 8.81 2.33
N MET A 292 8.04 9.01 2.18
CA MET A 292 7.24 9.82 3.11
C MET A 292 7.23 9.22 4.52
N VAL A 293 7.06 7.89 4.63
CA VAL A 293 7.07 7.22 5.94
C VAL A 293 8.45 7.33 6.60
N PHE A 294 9.54 7.18 5.83
CA PHE A 294 10.90 7.37 6.34
C PHE A 294 11.13 8.79 6.88
N GLN A 295 10.74 9.80 6.11
CA GLN A 295 10.87 11.21 6.50
C GLN A 295 10.10 11.52 7.79
N SER A 296 8.92 10.92 7.99
CA SER A 296 8.09 11.17 9.17
C SER A 296 8.76 10.76 10.49
N VAL A 297 9.73 9.84 10.44
CA VAL A 297 10.45 9.33 11.63
C VAL A 297 11.96 9.56 11.56
N GLY A 298 12.42 10.38 10.61
CA GLY A 298 13.82 10.75 10.47
C GLY A 298 14.74 9.62 9.99
N VAL A 299 14.18 8.62 9.28
CA VAL A 299 14.95 7.54 8.66
C VAL A 299 15.44 8.00 7.28
N PRO A 300 16.73 7.78 6.93
CA PRO A 300 17.29 8.20 5.65
C PRO A 300 16.61 7.52 4.45
N THR A 301 16.20 8.32 3.46
CA THR A 301 15.57 7.84 2.24
C THR A 301 16.50 7.04 1.32
N GLU A 302 17.82 7.20 1.51
CA GLU A 302 18.86 6.42 0.83
C GLU A 302 18.74 4.93 1.08
N GLY A 303 18.18 4.54 2.24
CA GLY A 303 17.86 3.15 2.58
C GLY A 303 16.87 2.48 1.62
N ILE A 304 16.08 3.24 0.85
CA ILE A 304 15.16 2.70 -0.15
C ILE A 304 15.92 1.96 -1.24
N ALA A 305 17.12 2.43 -1.60
CA ALA A 305 17.96 1.79 -2.61
C ALA A 305 18.32 0.34 -2.26
N LEU A 306 18.47 0.01 -0.98
CA LEU A 306 18.75 -1.36 -0.50
C LEU A 306 17.56 -2.29 -0.75
N ILE A 307 16.34 -1.77 -0.61
CA ILE A 307 15.10 -2.53 -0.72
C ILE A 307 14.68 -2.70 -2.18
N MET A 308 14.97 -1.70 -3.01
CA MET A 308 14.50 -1.62 -4.39
C MET A 308 14.90 -2.83 -5.25
N GLY A 309 16.07 -3.41 -4.99
CA GLY A 309 16.57 -4.58 -5.73
C GLY A 309 15.74 -5.85 -5.53
N ILE A 310 15.11 -6.01 -4.37
CA ILE A 310 14.32 -7.21 -4.02
C ILE A 310 12.81 -6.94 -4.00
N ASP A 311 12.41 -5.69 -4.21
CA ASP A 311 11.02 -5.25 -4.09
C ASP A 311 10.08 -5.97 -5.05
N ARG A 312 10.53 -6.33 -6.24
CA ARG A 312 9.65 -6.91 -7.27
C ARG A 312 8.94 -8.18 -6.83
N ILE A 313 9.63 -9.10 -6.18
CA ILE A 313 9.04 -10.36 -5.69
C ILE A 313 8.06 -10.06 -4.55
N LEU A 314 8.46 -9.14 -3.67
CA LEU A 314 7.60 -8.72 -2.55
C LEU A 314 6.35 -8.00 -3.04
N ASP A 315 6.45 -7.21 -4.11
CA ASP A 315 5.33 -6.49 -4.72
C ASP A 315 4.27 -7.44 -5.27
N MET A 316 4.68 -8.55 -5.90
CA MET A 316 3.78 -9.61 -6.35
C MET A 316 2.98 -10.21 -5.18
N LEU A 317 3.64 -10.50 -4.06
CA LEU A 317 3.00 -11.03 -2.85
C LEU A 317 2.08 -9.98 -2.19
N ARG A 318 2.54 -8.73 -2.08
CA ARG A 318 1.75 -7.62 -1.53
C ARG A 318 0.45 -7.42 -2.29
N THR A 319 0.52 -7.47 -3.62
CA THR A 319 -0.66 -7.32 -4.48
C THR A 319 -1.69 -8.43 -4.22
N ALA A 320 -1.24 -9.68 -4.09
CA ALA A 320 -2.14 -10.78 -3.77
C ALA A 320 -2.82 -10.60 -2.39
N VAL A 321 -2.09 -10.06 -1.40
CA VAL A 321 -2.65 -9.78 -0.07
C VAL A 321 -3.64 -8.62 -0.12
N ASN A 322 -3.31 -7.52 -0.83
CA ASN A 322 -4.20 -6.36 -0.96
C ASN A 322 -5.56 -6.76 -1.52
N ILE A 323 -5.60 -7.46 -2.66
CA ILE A 323 -6.86 -7.89 -3.27
C ILE A 323 -7.63 -8.92 -2.43
N THR A 324 -6.94 -9.68 -1.58
CA THR A 324 -7.59 -10.60 -0.64
C THR A 324 -8.31 -9.80 0.45
N GLY A 325 -7.71 -8.73 0.95
CA GLY A 325 -8.34 -7.79 1.87
C GLY A 325 -9.59 -7.14 1.28
N ASP A 326 -9.55 -6.75 0.00
CA ASP A 326 -10.73 -6.23 -0.71
C ASP A 326 -11.88 -7.22 -0.72
N ALA A 327 -11.59 -8.49 -1.01
CA ALA A 327 -12.60 -9.54 -1.07
C ALA A 327 -13.17 -9.87 0.33
N VAL A 328 -12.35 -9.83 1.37
CA VAL A 328 -12.79 -10.01 2.77
C VAL A 328 -13.68 -8.86 3.20
N CYS A 329 -13.25 -7.61 2.98
CA CYS A 329 -14.03 -6.42 3.27
C CYS A 329 -15.42 -6.47 2.61
N LEU A 330 -15.43 -6.81 1.33
CA LEU A 330 -16.68 -6.88 0.57
C LEU A 330 -17.60 -7.98 1.07
N SER A 331 -17.07 -9.14 1.46
CA SER A 331 -17.85 -10.24 2.05
C SER A 331 -18.50 -9.81 3.38
N LEU A 332 -17.79 -9.02 4.19
CA LEU A 332 -18.30 -8.43 5.44
C LEU A 332 -19.43 -7.43 5.18
N ILE A 333 -19.25 -6.53 4.21
CA ILE A 333 -20.22 -5.49 3.88
C ILE A 333 -21.49 -6.10 3.29
N HIS A 334 -21.35 -7.06 2.40
CA HIS A 334 -22.51 -7.73 1.78
C HIS A 334 -23.44 -8.39 2.80
N ILE A 335 -22.90 -8.97 3.88
CA ILE A 335 -23.69 -9.55 4.95
C ILE A 335 -24.33 -8.47 5.82
N SER A 336 -23.67 -7.35 6.04
CA SER A 336 -24.18 -6.23 6.84
C SER A 336 -25.22 -5.38 6.12
N GLU A 337 -25.23 -5.40 4.80
CA GLU A 337 -26.14 -4.65 3.94
C GLU A 337 -26.63 -5.56 2.80
N PRO A 338 -27.47 -6.57 3.11
CA PRO A 338 -28.04 -7.45 2.08
C PRO A 338 -28.92 -6.64 1.13
N THR A 339 -28.67 -6.77 -0.16
CA THR A 339 -29.44 -6.11 -1.25
C THR A 339 -30.52 -7.01 -1.80
#